data_b26f02825a96d4ca799cdca43a858176
#
_entry.id   b26f02825a96d4ca799cdca43a858176
#
_cell.length_a   1.000
_cell.length_b   1.000
_cell.length_c   1.000
_cell.angle_alpha   90.00
_cell.angle_beta   90.00
_cell.angle_gamma   90.00
#
_symmetry.space_group_name_H-M   'P 1'
#
loop_
_entity.id
_entity.type
_entity.pdbx_description
1 polymer ?
#
loop_
_entity_poly.entity_id
_entity_poly.type
_entity_poly.pdbx_seq_one_letter_code
_entity_poly.pdbx_strand_id
1 'polypeptide(L)'
;MNSLFFELLQVSIGNCECLSRCPSTCEWTELFAIAKAQTMVGITFNGLQRLPQEQTVALPKLLKMQWLGLVVQIQKRNELVNKRCVEMQRRLAEDGIRSCILKGQGVAALYGKELSLLRQSGDIDIYVDCNCKEVLEYLNMKNIAY
;
A
#
# COMPACT_ATOMS: atom_id res chain seq x y z
N MET A 1 18.27 -13.87 -6.32
CA MET A 1 16.96 -13.27 -6.04
C MET A 1 16.28 -14.17 -5.01
N ASN A 2 15.77 -13.65 -3.89
CA ASN A 2 15.24 -14.47 -2.80
C ASN A 2 13.89 -15.09 -3.22
N SER A 3 13.85 -16.41 -3.53
CA SER A 3 12.62 -17.10 -3.96
C SER A 3 11.51 -17.02 -2.92
N LEU A 4 11.84 -17.16 -1.62
CA LEU A 4 10.88 -17.08 -0.52
C LEU A 4 10.14 -15.74 -0.45
N PHE A 5 10.78 -14.63 -0.87
CA PHE A 5 10.12 -13.34 -0.93
C PHE A 5 8.99 -13.34 -1.98
N PHE A 6 9.24 -13.88 -3.16
CA PHE A 6 8.22 -13.98 -4.20
C PHE A 6 7.13 -14.99 -3.84
N GLU A 7 7.49 -16.11 -3.21
CA GLU A 7 6.52 -17.07 -2.70
C GLU A 7 5.60 -16.41 -1.66
N LEU A 8 6.16 -15.61 -0.74
CA LEU A 8 5.39 -14.88 0.26
C LEU A 8 4.41 -13.86 -0.39
N LEU A 9 4.82 -13.22 -1.48
CA LEU A 9 3.92 -12.38 -2.28
C LEU A 9 2.81 -13.21 -2.95
N GLN A 10 3.12 -14.39 -3.49
CA GLN A 10 2.13 -15.29 -4.08
C GLN A 10 1.10 -15.74 -3.04
N VAL A 11 1.54 -16.05 -1.82
CA VAL A 11 0.64 -16.35 -0.70
C VAL A 11 -0.25 -15.16 -0.37
N SER A 12 0.33 -13.95 -0.35
CA SER A 12 -0.42 -12.72 -0.05
C SER A 12 -1.57 -12.45 -1.03
N ILE A 13 -1.37 -12.72 -2.31
CA ILE A 13 -2.38 -12.51 -3.36
C ILE A 13 -3.29 -13.73 -3.59
N GLY A 14 -3.06 -14.82 -2.85
CA GLY A 14 -3.91 -16.01 -2.90
C GLY A 14 -3.58 -17.01 -4.01
N ASN A 15 -2.43 -16.89 -4.66
CA ASN A 15 -1.98 -17.83 -5.68
C ASN A 15 -1.36 -19.11 -5.11
N CYS A 16 -0.89 -19.05 -3.86
CA CYS A 16 -0.34 -20.17 -3.10
C CYS A 16 -0.86 -20.12 -1.65
N GLU A 17 -0.89 -21.27 -0.99
CA GLU A 17 -1.31 -21.37 0.42
C GLU A 17 -0.12 -21.42 1.39
N CYS A 18 1.05 -21.79 0.91
CA CYS A 18 2.24 -21.97 1.72
C CYS A 18 3.53 -21.65 0.93
N LEU A 19 4.63 -21.56 1.65
CA LEU A 19 5.98 -21.48 1.07
C LEU A 19 6.49 -22.88 0.71
N SER A 20 7.44 -22.97 -0.20
CA SER A 20 8.10 -24.22 -0.58
C SER A 20 8.83 -24.92 0.58
N ARG A 21 9.23 -24.16 1.60
CA ARG A 21 9.87 -24.63 2.82
C ARG A 21 9.70 -23.64 3.98
N CYS A 22 9.98 -24.09 5.20
CA CYS A 22 10.00 -23.21 6.36
C CYS A 22 11.24 -22.30 6.35
N PRO A 23 11.08 -20.96 6.43
CA PRO A 23 12.22 -20.06 6.57
C PRO A 23 12.89 -20.17 7.93
N SER A 24 14.22 -20.06 7.98
CA SER A 24 15.00 -19.91 9.21
C SER A 24 14.83 -18.50 9.80
N THR A 25 15.28 -18.32 11.05
CA THR A 25 15.28 -17.01 11.73
C THR A 25 16.04 -15.92 10.93
N CYS A 26 17.17 -16.27 10.34
CA CYS A 26 17.96 -15.35 9.52
C CYS A 26 17.19 -14.95 8.26
N GLU A 27 16.55 -15.92 7.58
CA GLU A 27 15.76 -15.66 6.38
C GLU A 27 14.54 -14.79 6.66
N TRP A 28 13.87 -14.94 7.80
CA TRP A 28 12.79 -14.02 8.21
C TRP A 28 13.28 -12.59 8.36
N THR A 29 14.48 -12.40 8.92
CA THR A 29 15.11 -11.08 9.04
C THR A 29 15.43 -10.48 7.68
N GLU A 30 15.95 -11.31 6.76
CA GLU A 30 16.23 -10.90 5.37
C GLU A 30 14.95 -10.57 4.60
N LEU A 31 13.91 -11.40 4.72
CA LEU A 31 12.60 -11.15 4.11
C LEU A 31 11.99 -9.82 4.55
N PHE A 32 12.09 -9.51 5.84
CA PHE A 32 11.63 -8.22 6.36
C PHE A 32 12.46 -7.05 5.82
N ALA A 33 13.79 -7.20 5.71
CA ALA A 33 14.66 -6.19 5.12
C ALA A 33 14.32 -5.93 3.64
N ILE A 34 14.11 -7.00 2.86
CA ILE A 34 13.69 -6.91 1.46
C ILE A 34 12.31 -6.23 1.35
N ALA A 35 11.34 -6.63 2.20
CA ALA A 35 10.01 -6.05 2.22
C ALA A 35 10.04 -4.52 2.45
N LYS A 36 10.93 -4.05 3.34
CA LYS A 36 11.14 -2.61 3.56
C LYS A 36 11.77 -1.94 2.33
N ALA A 37 12.83 -2.51 1.78
CA ALA A 37 13.53 -1.97 0.62
C ALA A 37 12.64 -1.88 -0.62
N GLN A 38 11.72 -2.84 -0.79
CA GLN A 38 10.78 -2.90 -1.92
C GLN A 38 9.44 -2.19 -1.65
N THR A 39 9.28 -1.52 -0.50
CA THR A 39 8.02 -0.88 -0.09
C THR A 39 6.81 -1.84 -0.09
N MET A 40 7.06 -3.10 0.26
CA MET A 40 6.06 -4.18 0.24
C MET A 40 5.74 -4.73 1.64
N VAL A 41 6.02 -3.95 2.69
CA VAL A 41 5.86 -4.37 4.10
C VAL A 41 4.45 -4.87 4.40
N GLY A 42 3.41 -4.14 3.98
CA GLY A 42 2.02 -4.51 4.24
C GLY A 42 1.61 -5.77 3.48
N ILE A 43 1.97 -5.84 2.20
CA ILE A 43 1.61 -6.97 1.33
C ILE A 43 2.28 -8.26 1.81
N THR A 44 3.57 -8.22 2.12
CA THR A 44 4.30 -9.39 2.63
C THR A 44 3.82 -9.82 4.01
N PHE A 45 3.41 -8.87 4.87
CA PHE A 45 2.81 -9.21 6.17
C PHE A 45 1.44 -9.90 6.00
N ASN A 46 0.63 -9.51 5.02
CA ASN A 46 -0.59 -10.22 4.69
C ASN A 46 -0.30 -11.68 4.30
N GLY A 47 0.73 -11.90 3.46
CA GLY A 47 1.20 -13.26 3.15
C GLY A 47 1.61 -14.02 4.41
N LEU A 48 2.41 -13.39 5.29
CA LEU A 48 2.81 -13.98 6.57
C LEU A 48 1.62 -14.40 7.45
N GLN A 49 0.55 -13.62 7.48
CA GLN A 49 -0.65 -13.94 8.27
C GLN A 49 -1.45 -15.11 7.70
N ARG A 50 -1.32 -15.40 6.43
CA ARG A 50 -2.01 -16.48 5.71
C ARG A 50 -1.24 -17.80 5.75
N LEU A 51 0.06 -17.76 6.13
CA LEU A 51 0.88 -18.98 6.22
C LEU A 51 0.40 -19.92 7.33
N PRO A 52 0.53 -21.24 7.12
CA PRO A 52 0.38 -22.24 8.16
C PRO A 52 1.31 -21.95 9.34
N GLN A 53 0.85 -22.24 10.56
CA GLN A 53 1.58 -21.93 11.78
C GLN A 53 2.97 -22.60 11.81
N GLU A 54 3.09 -23.79 11.25
CA GLU A 54 4.34 -24.57 11.18
C GLU A 54 5.44 -23.81 10.42
N GLN A 55 5.06 -23.03 9.41
CA GLN A 55 6.03 -22.26 8.60
C GLN A 55 6.51 -20.99 9.29
N THR A 56 5.83 -20.54 10.33
CA THR A 56 6.17 -19.31 11.06
C THR A 56 6.86 -19.56 12.41
N VAL A 57 7.13 -20.81 12.76
CA VAL A 57 7.74 -21.19 14.07
C VAL A 57 9.08 -20.49 14.32
N ALA A 58 9.93 -20.38 13.29
CA ALA A 58 11.24 -19.74 13.38
C ALA A 58 11.20 -18.21 13.29
N LEU A 59 10.02 -17.60 13.14
CA LEU A 59 9.86 -16.14 13.08
C LEU A 59 9.98 -15.55 14.49
N PRO A 60 10.99 -14.69 14.76
CA PRO A 60 11.14 -14.06 16.07
C PRO A 60 9.92 -13.18 16.42
N LYS A 61 9.40 -13.33 17.63
CA LYS A 61 8.25 -12.55 18.11
C LYS A 61 8.49 -11.04 18.00
N LEU A 62 9.68 -10.57 18.36
CA LEU A 62 10.04 -9.15 18.24
C LEU A 62 9.99 -8.67 16.79
N LEU A 63 10.52 -9.45 15.84
CA LEU A 63 10.48 -9.13 14.42
C LEU A 63 9.04 -9.06 13.90
N LYS A 64 8.18 -10.01 14.30
CA LYS A 64 6.75 -10.00 13.95
C LYS A 64 6.05 -8.74 14.48
N MET A 65 6.35 -8.32 15.71
CA MET A 65 5.80 -7.10 16.30
C MET A 65 6.28 -5.83 15.58
N GLN A 66 7.57 -5.76 15.22
CA GLN A 66 8.11 -4.66 14.42
C GLN A 66 7.42 -4.57 13.03
N TRP A 67 7.25 -5.72 12.39
CA TRP A 67 6.56 -5.78 11.10
C TRP A 67 5.11 -5.30 11.22
N LEU A 68 4.37 -5.81 12.19
CA LEU A 68 3.00 -5.38 12.48
C LEU A 68 2.91 -3.88 12.76
N GLY A 69 3.85 -3.32 13.53
CA GLY A 69 3.91 -1.89 13.84
C GLY A 69 3.99 -1.02 12.58
N LEU A 70 4.82 -1.43 11.60
CA LEU A 70 4.90 -0.74 10.31
C LEU A 70 3.61 -0.89 9.49
N VAL A 71 2.99 -2.07 9.52
CA VAL A 71 1.71 -2.32 8.82
C VAL A 71 0.61 -1.38 9.33
N VAL A 72 0.48 -1.24 10.65
CA VAL A 72 -0.49 -0.32 11.26
C VAL A 72 -0.25 1.13 10.84
N GLN A 73 1.02 1.55 10.73
CA GLN A 73 1.36 2.89 10.24
C GLN A 73 0.96 3.06 8.76
N ILE A 74 1.22 2.05 7.92
CA ILE A 74 0.84 2.05 6.50
C ILE A 74 -0.69 2.16 6.37
N GLN A 75 -1.46 1.38 7.13
CA GLN A 75 -2.91 1.42 7.11
C GLN A 75 -3.46 2.80 7.49
N LYS A 76 -3.00 3.36 8.61
CA LYS A 76 -3.40 4.71 9.06
C LYS A 76 -3.08 5.79 8.01
N ARG A 77 -1.90 5.70 7.38
CA ARG A 77 -1.52 6.62 6.31
C ARG A 77 -2.47 6.48 5.12
N ASN A 78 -2.77 5.26 4.67
CA ASN A 78 -3.67 5.02 3.55
C ASN A 78 -5.10 5.49 3.82
N GLU A 79 -5.60 5.29 5.04
CA GLU A 79 -6.90 5.83 5.45
C GLU A 79 -6.94 7.35 5.36
N LEU A 80 -5.87 8.03 5.79
CA LEU A 80 -5.76 9.49 5.68
C LEU A 80 -5.69 9.94 4.22
N VAL A 81 -4.89 9.25 3.39
CA VAL A 81 -4.77 9.55 1.95
C VAL A 81 -6.11 9.34 1.26
N ASN A 82 -6.84 8.25 1.57
CA ASN A 82 -8.18 7.99 1.04
C ASN A 82 -9.15 9.13 1.37
N LYS A 83 -9.17 9.60 2.62
CA LYS A 83 -9.99 10.76 3.02
C LYS A 83 -9.64 12.01 2.22
N ARG A 84 -8.35 12.27 2.01
CA ARG A 84 -7.89 13.42 1.21
C ARG A 84 -8.30 13.30 -0.26
N CYS A 85 -8.21 12.11 -0.84
CA CYS A 85 -8.67 11.86 -2.21
C CYS A 85 -10.16 12.20 -2.37
N VAL A 86 -10.99 11.67 -1.47
CA VAL A 86 -12.44 11.94 -1.48
C VAL A 86 -12.73 13.43 -1.31
N GLU A 87 -12.08 14.10 -0.36
CA GLU A 87 -12.29 15.53 -0.13
C GLU A 87 -11.85 16.37 -1.32
N MET A 88 -10.71 16.04 -1.95
CA MET A 88 -10.21 16.74 -3.13
C MET A 88 -11.19 16.60 -4.31
N GLN A 89 -11.66 15.38 -4.59
CA GLN A 89 -12.65 15.15 -5.65
C GLN A 89 -13.97 15.89 -5.38
N ARG A 90 -14.43 15.88 -4.11
CA ARG A 90 -15.65 16.62 -3.71
C ARG A 90 -15.50 18.12 -3.96
N ARG A 91 -14.39 18.73 -3.54
CA ARG A 91 -14.13 20.18 -3.75
C ARG A 91 -14.08 20.54 -5.23
N LEU A 92 -13.40 19.73 -6.05
CA LEU A 92 -13.33 19.93 -7.50
C LEU A 92 -14.73 19.82 -8.13
N ALA A 93 -15.53 18.84 -7.71
CA ALA A 93 -16.89 18.66 -8.19
C ALA A 93 -17.82 19.83 -7.79
N GLU A 94 -17.69 20.37 -6.59
CA GLU A 94 -18.42 21.58 -6.13
C GLU A 94 -18.09 22.81 -6.96
N ASP A 95 -16.85 22.91 -7.45
CA ASP A 95 -16.41 23.97 -8.37
C ASP A 95 -16.69 23.63 -9.85
N GLY A 96 -17.42 22.55 -10.13
CA GLY A 96 -17.82 22.14 -11.49
C GLY A 96 -16.71 21.42 -12.30
N ILE A 97 -15.60 21.07 -11.67
CA ILE A 97 -14.46 20.42 -12.31
C ILE A 97 -14.58 18.91 -12.16
N ARG A 98 -14.66 18.18 -13.28
CA ARG A 98 -14.59 16.71 -13.28
C ARG A 98 -13.16 16.25 -13.01
N SER A 99 -13.02 15.24 -12.16
CA SER A 99 -11.71 14.73 -11.79
C SER A 99 -11.72 13.22 -11.55
N CYS A 100 -10.54 12.60 -11.65
CA CYS A 100 -10.33 11.19 -11.37
C CYS A 100 -8.99 10.98 -10.65
N ILE A 101 -8.99 10.21 -9.56
CA ILE A 101 -7.76 9.79 -8.90
C ILE A 101 -7.10 8.72 -9.76
N LEU A 102 -5.86 8.98 -10.14
CA LEU A 102 -5.04 8.06 -10.94
C LEU A 102 -4.10 7.26 -10.05
N LYS A 103 -3.56 6.14 -10.60
CA LYS A 103 -2.55 5.31 -9.94
C LYS A 103 -2.88 5.04 -8.46
N GLY A 104 -1.87 5.01 -7.61
CA GLY A 104 -1.92 4.93 -6.14
C GLY A 104 -3.25 4.46 -5.58
N GLN A 105 -4.01 5.38 -5.04
CA GLN A 105 -5.30 5.11 -4.39
C GLN A 105 -6.41 4.77 -5.40
N GLY A 106 -6.35 5.30 -6.61
CA GLY A 106 -7.30 4.93 -7.68
C GLY A 106 -7.21 3.45 -8.02
N VAL A 107 -5.99 2.90 -8.13
CA VAL A 107 -5.77 1.47 -8.37
C VAL A 107 -6.03 0.64 -7.11
N ALA A 108 -5.68 1.14 -5.92
CA ALA A 108 -5.92 0.43 -4.66
C ALA A 108 -7.41 0.15 -4.41
N ALA A 109 -8.30 0.98 -4.95
CA ALA A 109 -9.75 0.74 -4.89
C ALA A 109 -10.20 -0.54 -5.61
N LEU A 110 -9.38 -1.04 -6.56
CA LEU A 110 -9.64 -2.28 -7.30
C LEU A 110 -9.11 -3.53 -6.58
N TYR A 111 -8.28 -3.36 -5.54
CA TYR A 111 -7.78 -4.49 -4.75
C TYR A 111 -8.87 -4.98 -3.79
N GLY A 112 -8.81 -6.26 -3.43
CA GLY A 112 -9.66 -6.80 -2.36
C GLY A 112 -9.47 -6.00 -1.05
N LYS A 113 -10.50 -5.98 -0.20
CA LYS A 113 -10.52 -5.20 1.05
C LYS A 113 -9.28 -5.43 1.93
N GLU A 114 -8.72 -6.64 1.89
CA GLU A 114 -7.53 -7.02 2.67
C GLU A 114 -6.26 -6.31 2.21
N LEU A 115 -6.11 -6.04 0.91
CA LEU A 115 -4.88 -5.50 0.32
C LEU A 115 -4.94 -3.98 0.09
N SER A 116 -6.12 -3.40 -0.03
CA SER A 116 -6.31 -1.99 -0.41
C SER A 116 -5.62 -1.01 0.53
N LEU A 117 -5.58 -1.29 1.83
CA LEU A 117 -4.91 -0.46 2.84
C LEU A 117 -3.46 -0.87 3.11
N LEU A 118 -2.98 -1.99 2.56
CA LEU A 118 -1.65 -2.53 2.84
C LEU A 118 -0.58 -2.08 1.83
N ARG A 119 -1.00 -1.55 0.68
CA ARG A 119 -0.08 -1.00 -0.31
C ARG A 119 0.52 0.30 0.20
N GLN A 120 1.85 0.43 0.15
CA GLN A 120 2.49 1.73 0.40
C GLN A 120 2.30 2.63 -0.82
N SER A 121 1.48 3.67 -0.67
CA SER A 121 1.29 4.70 -1.68
C SER A 121 2.16 5.92 -1.39
N GLY A 122 2.57 6.61 -2.42
CA GLY A 122 3.28 7.89 -2.36
C GLY A 122 2.31 9.07 -2.45
N ASP A 123 2.34 9.73 -3.59
CA ASP A 123 1.58 10.95 -3.89
C ASP A 123 0.16 10.64 -4.33
N ILE A 124 -0.70 11.67 -4.32
CA ILE A 124 -2.03 11.62 -4.92
C ILE A 124 -1.91 12.18 -6.34
N ASP A 125 -2.03 11.31 -7.33
CA ASP A 125 -2.13 11.70 -8.73
C ASP A 125 -3.60 11.91 -9.07
N ILE A 126 -3.96 13.11 -9.52
CA ILE A 126 -5.33 13.42 -9.93
C ILE A 126 -5.34 13.96 -11.36
N TYR A 127 -6.22 13.41 -12.19
CA TYR A 127 -6.59 13.98 -13.46
C TYR A 127 -7.74 14.95 -13.25
N VAL A 128 -7.69 16.11 -13.90
CA VAL A 128 -8.76 17.10 -13.96
C VAL A 128 -9.11 17.38 -15.40
N ASP A 129 -10.40 17.49 -15.69
CA ASP A 129 -10.92 17.69 -17.05
C ASP A 129 -10.98 19.19 -17.40
N CYS A 130 -9.79 19.80 -17.42
CA CYS A 130 -9.58 21.18 -17.83
C CYS A 130 -8.16 21.36 -18.39
N ASN A 131 -7.91 22.44 -19.14
CA ASN A 131 -6.59 22.71 -19.68
C ASN A 131 -5.62 23.30 -18.64
N CYS A 132 -4.31 23.29 -18.96
CA CYS A 132 -3.28 23.75 -18.01
C CYS A 132 -3.49 25.18 -17.52
N LYS A 133 -4.00 26.08 -18.38
CA LYS A 133 -4.25 27.50 -18.01
C LYS A 133 -5.35 27.58 -16.97
N GLU A 134 -6.45 26.88 -17.18
CA GLU A 134 -7.59 26.79 -16.25
C GLU A 134 -7.17 26.20 -14.90
N VAL A 135 -6.31 25.16 -14.92
CA VAL A 135 -5.75 24.57 -13.68
C VAL A 135 -4.96 25.61 -12.91
N LEU A 136 -4.04 26.35 -13.57
CA LEU A 136 -3.22 27.37 -12.92
C LEU A 136 -4.07 28.52 -12.36
N GLU A 137 -5.07 28.98 -13.10
CA GLU A 137 -6.01 30.01 -12.64
C GLU A 137 -6.79 29.52 -11.40
N TYR A 138 -7.25 28.25 -11.41
CA TYR A 138 -7.95 27.64 -10.29
C TYR A 138 -7.03 27.55 -9.04
N LEU A 139 -5.80 27.06 -9.18
CA LEU A 139 -4.84 26.95 -8.08
C LEU A 139 -4.55 28.33 -7.47
N ASN A 140 -4.33 29.35 -8.31
CA ASN A 140 -4.11 30.73 -7.86
C ASN A 140 -5.35 31.28 -7.11
N MET A 141 -6.54 31.09 -7.65
CA MET A 141 -7.80 31.54 -7.01
C MET A 141 -8.01 30.89 -5.62
N LYS A 142 -7.60 29.62 -5.47
CA LYS A 142 -7.72 28.87 -4.19
C LYS A 142 -6.50 29.05 -3.28
N ASN A 143 -5.50 29.84 -3.65
CA ASN A 143 -4.23 29.99 -2.94
C ASN A 143 -3.51 28.66 -2.66
N ILE A 144 -3.53 27.75 -3.62
CA ILE A 144 -2.84 26.45 -3.56
C ILE A 144 -1.46 26.62 -4.21
N ALA A 145 -0.39 26.38 -3.45
CA ALA A 145 0.98 26.38 -3.97
C ALA A 145 1.21 25.17 -4.91
N TYR A 146 1.94 25.36 -5.99
CA TYR A 146 2.27 24.34 -7.01
C TYR A 146 3.71 24.48 -7.50
#